data_2f61a78fc90543f00c5953e2265c98e4
#
_entry.id   2f61a78fc90543f00c5953e2265c98e4
#
_cell.length_a   1.000
_cell.length_b   1.000
_cell.length_c   1.000
_cell.angle_alpha   90.00
_cell.angle_beta   90.00
_cell.angle_gamma   90.00
#
_symmetry.space_group_name_H-M   'P 1'
#
loop_
_entity.id
_entity.type
_entity.pdbx_description
1 polymer ?
#
loop_
_entity_poly.entity_id
_entity_poly.type
_entity_poly.pdbx_seq_one_letter_code
_entity_poly.pdbx_strand_id
1 'polypeptide(L)'
;MNLGIDFHDTLSYAPEFFQRLIAGWQGKVYIVTGTPPSKREEIEEGLADLGFGPETYEDILCGFEYEKKNMGLEHFQKMAEHKLKILKEYNIEIFYDDNPYYVNVAKDHGITVFQTIIATKYLDDFAEKDPFFTCNLQKEQFNFLAKLTDKKMCKDCPENT
;
A
#
# COMPACT_ATOMS: atom_id res chain seq x y z
N MET A 1 -13.74 -2.52 15.26
CA MET A 1 -13.22 -2.13 13.94
C MET A 1 -12.13 -3.10 13.49
N ASN A 2 -12.22 -3.61 12.26
CA ASN A 2 -11.17 -4.44 11.69
C ASN A 2 -10.14 -3.56 10.96
N LEU A 3 -8.88 -3.94 11.08
CA LEU A 3 -7.73 -3.23 10.56
C LEU A 3 -7.10 -4.04 9.44
N GLY A 4 -6.84 -3.42 8.30
CA GLY A 4 -6.02 -3.96 7.21
C GLY A 4 -4.71 -3.19 7.09
N ILE A 5 -3.61 -3.91 6.93
CA ILE A 5 -2.28 -3.32 6.76
C ILE A 5 -1.61 -3.98 5.57
N ASP A 6 -1.19 -3.18 4.58
CA ASP A 6 -0.34 -3.69 3.51
C ASP A 6 1.06 -4.02 4.02
N PHE A 7 1.72 -5.00 3.39
CA PHE A 7 3.04 -5.45 3.85
C PHE A 7 4.17 -4.59 3.28
N HIS A 8 4.31 -4.57 1.94
CA HIS A 8 5.44 -3.90 1.31
C HIS A 8 5.32 -2.38 1.42
N ASP A 9 6.43 -1.72 1.75
CA ASP A 9 6.50 -0.26 1.86
C ASP A 9 5.50 0.38 2.84
N THR A 10 4.77 -0.44 3.58
CA THR A 10 3.84 -0.03 4.64
C THR A 10 4.28 -0.64 5.96
N LEU A 11 3.89 -1.88 6.27
CA LEU A 11 4.31 -2.55 7.51
C LEU A 11 5.84 -2.75 7.56
N SER A 12 6.42 -3.19 6.46
CA SER A 12 7.86 -3.42 6.34
C SER A 12 8.69 -2.14 6.45
N TYR A 13 8.10 -0.98 6.16
CA TYR A 13 8.77 0.32 6.29
C TYR A 13 8.82 0.82 7.74
N ALA A 14 7.78 0.59 8.54
CA ALA A 14 7.67 1.09 9.91
C ALA A 14 7.23 -0.02 10.89
N PRO A 15 7.98 -1.12 11.02
CA PRO A 15 7.55 -2.28 11.79
C PRO A 15 7.29 -1.96 13.27
N GLU A 16 8.12 -1.15 13.91
CA GLU A 16 7.93 -0.76 15.31
C GLU A 16 6.63 0.03 15.56
N PHE A 17 6.25 0.88 14.61
CA PHE A 17 4.97 1.59 14.67
C PHE A 17 3.81 0.60 14.63
N PHE A 18 3.81 -0.32 13.68
CA PHE A 18 2.75 -1.30 13.52
C PHE A 18 2.71 -2.34 14.63
N GLN A 19 3.84 -2.74 15.21
CA GLN A 19 3.87 -3.57 16.42
C GLN A 19 3.10 -2.92 17.56
N ARG A 20 3.36 -1.64 17.81
CA ARG A 20 2.64 -0.87 18.86
C ARG A 20 1.16 -0.69 18.55
N LEU A 21 0.83 -0.40 17.29
CA LEU A 21 -0.54 -0.25 16.83
C LEU A 21 -1.33 -1.55 17.04
N ILE A 22 -0.80 -2.68 16.58
CA ILE A 22 -1.43 -3.99 16.67
C ILE A 22 -1.58 -4.42 18.13
N ALA A 23 -0.56 -4.23 18.96
CA ALA A 23 -0.62 -4.58 20.39
C ALA A 23 -1.73 -3.87 21.15
N GLY A 24 -2.12 -2.65 20.72
CA GLY A 24 -3.22 -1.89 21.32
C GLY A 24 -4.56 -2.05 20.61
N TRP A 25 -4.62 -2.81 19.50
CA TRP A 25 -5.81 -2.87 18.67
C TRP A 25 -6.87 -3.78 19.27
N GLN A 26 -8.13 -3.31 19.36
CA GLN A 26 -9.25 -4.06 19.98
C GLN A 26 -10.06 -4.91 18.97
N GLY A 27 -9.75 -4.82 17.68
CA GLY A 27 -10.43 -5.58 16.63
C GLY A 27 -9.50 -6.62 15.98
N LYS A 28 -9.97 -7.20 14.89
CA LYS A 28 -9.16 -8.12 14.07
C LYS A 28 -8.17 -7.32 13.23
N VAL A 29 -7.00 -7.90 13.03
CA VAL A 29 -5.94 -7.35 12.18
C VAL A 29 -5.69 -8.30 11.02
N TYR A 30 -5.69 -7.77 9.82
CA TYR A 30 -5.41 -8.52 8.59
C TYR A 30 -4.21 -7.90 7.86
N ILE A 31 -3.35 -8.74 7.32
CA ILE A 31 -2.35 -8.30 6.36
C ILE A 31 -2.96 -8.37 4.96
N VAL A 32 -3.04 -7.25 4.26
CA VAL A 32 -3.70 -7.16 2.95
C VAL A 32 -2.66 -6.79 1.90
N THR A 33 -2.14 -7.79 1.21
CA THR A 33 -1.03 -7.61 0.27
C THR A 33 -1.44 -7.84 -1.19
N GLY A 34 -0.78 -7.14 -2.12
CA GLY A 34 -0.89 -7.43 -3.56
C GLY A 34 -0.09 -8.67 -4.01
N THR A 35 0.70 -9.26 -3.12
CA THR A 35 1.46 -10.48 -3.41
C THR A 35 0.52 -11.63 -3.77
N PRO A 36 0.82 -12.41 -4.83
CA PRO A 36 -0.02 -13.52 -5.23
C PRO A 36 -0.03 -14.65 -4.19
N PRO A 37 -1.12 -15.44 -4.13
CA PRO A 37 -1.24 -16.55 -3.18
C PRO A 37 -0.10 -17.57 -3.24
N SER A 38 0.46 -17.82 -4.43
CA SER A 38 1.61 -18.70 -4.64
C SER A 38 2.89 -18.25 -3.92
N LYS A 39 2.93 -16.99 -3.45
CA LYS A 39 4.06 -16.37 -2.74
C LYS A 39 3.70 -15.94 -1.32
N ARG A 40 2.62 -16.47 -0.78
CA ARG A 40 2.18 -16.16 0.58
C ARG A 40 3.27 -16.43 1.63
N GLU A 41 4.02 -17.49 1.45
CA GLU A 41 5.12 -17.89 2.35
C GLU A 41 6.20 -16.81 2.46
N GLU A 42 6.50 -16.08 1.36
CA GLU A 42 7.43 -14.96 1.38
C GLU A 42 6.95 -13.83 2.35
N ILE A 43 5.64 -13.61 2.45
CA ILE A 43 5.06 -12.64 3.38
C ILE A 43 5.10 -13.14 4.81
N GLU A 44 4.80 -14.42 5.04
CA GLU A 44 4.86 -15.06 6.37
C GLU A 44 6.28 -15.01 6.94
N GLU A 45 7.28 -15.32 6.13
CA GLU A 45 8.69 -15.21 6.50
C GLU A 45 9.08 -13.75 6.79
N GLY A 46 8.70 -12.81 5.91
CA GLY A 46 8.98 -11.40 6.10
C GLY A 46 8.34 -10.82 7.37
N LEU A 47 7.12 -11.24 7.70
CA LEU A 47 6.45 -10.86 8.95
C LEU A 47 7.21 -11.39 10.17
N ALA A 48 7.59 -12.67 10.14
CA ALA A 48 8.34 -13.29 11.23
C ALA A 48 9.70 -12.61 11.47
N ASP A 49 10.43 -12.28 10.39
CA ASP A 49 11.71 -11.56 10.45
C ASP A 49 11.57 -10.16 11.08
N LEU A 50 10.41 -9.52 10.90
CA LEU A 50 10.07 -8.23 11.49
C LEU A 50 9.45 -8.34 12.90
N GLY A 51 9.34 -9.54 13.45
CA GLY A 51 8.83 -9.78 14.80
C GLY A 51 7.31 -9.85 14.90
N PHE A 52 6.59 -10.11 13.79
CA PHE A 52 5.15 -10.35 13.78
C PHE A 52 4.89 -11.86 13.72
N GLY A 53 4.58 -12.46 14.86
CA GLY A 53 4.17 -13.85 14.93
C GLY A 53 2.74 -14.06 14.42
N PRO A 54 2.36 -15.33 14.10
CA PRO A 54 1.03 -15.64 13.58
C PRO A 54 -0.12 -15.29 14.55
N GLU A 55 0.18 -15.04 15.81
CA GLU A 55 -0.76 -14.60 16.83
C GLU A 55 -1.08 -13.10 16.75
N THR A 56 -0.34 -12.33 15.97
CA THR A 56 -0.49 -10.86 15.87
C THR A 56 -1.49 -10.42 14.81
N TYR A 57 -1.89 -11.32 13.90
CA TYR A 57 -2.88 -11.07 12.85
C TYR A 57 -3.79 -12.28 12.63
N GLU A 58 -4.99 -12.04 12.09
CA GLU A 58 -5.97 -13.10 11.80
C GLU A 58 -5.61 -13.91 10.56
N ASP A 59 -5.24 -13.20 9.48
CA ASP A 59 -4.90 -13.82 8.20
C ASP A 59 -4.09 -12.89 7.30
N ILE A 60 -3.46 -13.47 6.29
CA ILE A 60 -2.81 -12.78 5.18
C ILE A 60 -3.70 -12.91 3.95
N LEU A 61 -4.25 -11.80 3.52
CA LEU A 61 -5.16 -11.69 2.39
C LEU A 61 -4.37 -11.28 1.15
N CYS A 62 -4.08 -12.27 0.31
CA CYS A 62 -3.24 -12.09 -0.87
C CYS A 62 -3.99 -11.49 -2.06
N GLY A 63 -3.23 -10.96 -3.01
CA GLY A 63 -3.72 -10.56 -4.32
C GLY A 63 -4.12 -11.75 -5.20
N PHE A 64 -4.23 -11.53 -6.49
CA PHE A 64 -4.41 -12.58 -7.49
C PHE A 64 -3.07 -12.99 -8.13
N GLU A 65 -3.04 -14.12 -8.83
CA GLU A 65 -1.84 -14.57 -9.55
C GLU A 65 -1.53 -13.65 -10.73
N TYR A 66 -0.27 -13.23 -10.84
CA TYR A 66 0.23 -12.42 -11.95
C TYR A 66 1.74 -12.62 -12.16
N GLU A 67 2.22 -12.24 -13.35
CA GLU A 67 3.64 -12.18 -13.66
C GLU A 67 4.14 -10.73 -13.56
N LYS A 68 5.30 -10.52 -12.96
CA LYS A 68 5.88 -9.16 -12.77
C LYS A 68 5.98 -8.34 -14.07
N LYS A 69 6.25 -9.00 -15.22
CA LYS A 69 6.30 -8.35 -16.52
C LYS A 69 4.98 -7.68 -16.94
N ASN A 70 3.85 -8.08 -16.34
CA ASN A 70 2.52 -7.56 -16.63
C ASN A 70 2.08 -6.47 -15.66
N MET A 71 2.94 -6.03 -14.74
CA MET A 71 2.66 -4.96 -13.80
C MET A 71 2.67 -3.61 -14.52
N GLY A 72 1.49 -3.10 -14.83
CA GLY A 72 1.26 -1.78 -15.40
C GLY A 72 -0.02 -1.18 -14.87
N LEU A 73 -0.51 -0.11 -15.50
CA LEU A 73 -1.71 0.59 -15.08
C LEU A 73 -2.92 -0.34 -14.89
N GLU A 74 -3.18 -1.19 -15.87
CA GLU A 74 -4.30 -2.15 -15.81
C GLU A 74 -4.18 -3.12 -14.64
N HIS A 75 -2.95 -3.61 -14.37
CA HIS A 75 -2.69 -4.47 -13.21
C HIS A 75 -3.05 -3.76 -11.91
N PHE A 76 -2.59 -2.53 -11.71
CA PHE A 76 -2.86 -1.78 -10.47
C PHE A 76 -4.34 -1.45 -10.31
N GLN A 77 -5.05 -1.15 -11.39
CA GLN A 77 -6.50 -0.95 -11.35
C GLN A 77 -7.23 -2.22 -10.92
N LYS A 78 -6.91 -3.36 -11.54
CA LYS A 78 -7.49 -4.66 -11.16
C LYS A 78 -7.14 -5.06 -9.72
N MET A 79 -5.92 -4.80 -9.29
CA MET A 79 -5.50 -5.10 -7.93
C MET A 79 -6.20 -4.19 -6.91
N ALA A 80 -6.45 -2.93 -7.25
CA ALA A 80 -7.23 -2.02 -6.42
C ALA A 80 -8.67 -2.52 -6.20
N GLU A 81 -9.32 -2.97 -7.28
CA GLU A 81 -10.65 -3.57 -7.20
C GLU A 81 -10.66 -4.87 -6.38
N HIS A 82 -9.65 -5.71 -6.56
CA HIS A 82 -9.48 -6.95 -5.80
C HIS A 82 -9.28 -6.67 -4.31
N LYS A 83 -8.37 -5.77 -3.95
CA LYS A 83 -8.17 -5.34 -2.55
C LYS A 83 -9.46 -4.76 -1.97
N LEU A 84 -10.17 -3.90 -2.71
CA LEU A 84 -11.46 -3.37 -2.25
C LEU A 84 -12.48 -4.46 -1.93
N LYS A 85 -12.56 -5.49 -2.78
CA LYS A 85 -13.44 -6.65 -2.53
C LYS A 85 -13.06 -7.33 -1.22
N ILE A 86 -11.76 -7.58 -1.01
CA ILE A 86 -11.24 -8.15 0.24
C ILE A 86 -11.60 -7.28 1.44
N LEU A 87 -11.33 -5.97 1.37
CA LEU A 87 -11.63 -5.04 2.47
C LEU A 87 -13.11 -5.10 2.88
N LYS A 88 -14.02 -5.20 1.90
CA LYS A 88 -15.46 -5.33 2.14
C LYS A 88 -15.84 -6.70 2.71
N GLU A 89 -15.30 -7.77 2.16
CA GLU A 89 -15.59 -9.16 2.57
C GLU A 89 -15.21 -9.42 4.03
N TYR A 90 -14.06 -8.87 4.44
CA TYR A 90 -13.54 -9.03 5.81
C TYR A 90 -13.96 -7.89 6.76
N ASN A 91 -14.87 -7.01 6.32
CA ASN A 91 -15.33 -5.84 7.08
C ASN A 91 -14.18 -4.99 7.64
N ILE A 92 -13.17 -4.75 6.82
CA ILE A 92 -12.04 -3.89 7.17
C ILE A 92 -12.48 -2.44 7.03
N GLU A 93 -12.42 -1.70 8.12
CA GLU A 93 -12.90 -0.32 8.23
C GLU A 93 -11.76 0.70 8.17
N ILE A 94 -10.55 0.27 8.54
CA ILE A 94 -9.34 1.08 8.50
C ILE A 94 -8.27 0.32 7.71
N PHE A 95 -7.60 1.02 6.79
CA PHE A 95 -6.63 0.42 5.88
C PHE A 95 -5.38 1.30 5.75
N TYR A 96 -4.21 0.67 5.88
CA TYR A 96 -2.90 1.29 5.65
C TYR A 96 -2.29 0.68 4.39
N ASP A 97 -1.90 1.53 3.42
CA ASP A 97 -1.27 1.09 2.17
C ASP A 97 -0.41 2.24 1.60
N ASP A 98 0.65 1.95 0.88
CA ASP A 98 1.49 2.95 0.22
C ASP A 98 1.01 3.28 -1.20
N ASN A 99 0.33 2.33 -1.85
CA ASN A 99 -0.05 2.46 -3.25
C ASN A 99 -1.24 3.40 -3.45
N PRO A 100 -1.08 4.51 -4.17
CA PRO A 100 -2.14 5.51 -4.36
C PRO A 100 -3.39 4.98 -5.07
N TYR A 101 -3.28 3.97 -5.93
CA TYR A 101 -4.46 3.35 -6.56
C TYR A 101 -5.33 2.64 -5.53
N TYR A 102 -4.71 1.86 -4.65
CA TYR A 102 -5.43 1.10 -3.63
C TYR A 102 -6.05 2.03 -2.60
N VAL A 103 -5.30 3.04 -2.17
CA VAL A 103 -5.76 4.08 -1.25
C VAL A 103 -6.97 4.82 -1.80
N ASN A 104 -6.91 5.30 -3.05
CA ASN A 104 -7.99 6.08 -3.64
C ASN A 104 -9.27 5.26 -3.80
N VAL A 105 -9.17 4.04 -4.30
CA VAL A 105 -10.34 3.16 -4.46
C VAL A 105 -10.99 2.84 -3.12
N ALA A 106 -10.21 2.50 -2.10
CA ALA A 106 -10.73 2.23 -0.76
C ALA A 106 -11.41 3.46 -0.14
N LYS A 107 -10.76 4.62 -0.21
CA LYS A 107 -11.32 5.91 0.28
C LYS A 107 -12.65 6.25 -0.38
N ASP A 108 -12.75 6.11 -1.71
CA ASP A 108 -13.95 6.44 -2.46
C ASP A 108 -15.14 5.51 -2.15
N HIS A 109 -14.87 4.40 -1.46
CA HIS A 109 -15.88 3.44 -0.99
C HIS A 109 -16.10 3.47 0.53
N GLY A 110 -15.71 4.55 1.18
CA GLY A 110 -16.04 4.82 2.59
C GLY A 110 -15.15 4.10 3.61
N ILE A 111 -14.00 3.57 3.19
CA ILE A 111 -13.00 2.99 4.09
C ILE A 111 -12.08 4.10 4.57
N THR A 112 -11.80 4.15 5.87
CA THR A 112 -10.79 5.06 6.41
C THR A 112 -9.40 4.59 6.00
N VAL A 113 -8.66 5.40 5.26
CA VAL A 113 -7.36 5.01 4.70
C VAL A 113 -6.26 5.93 5.19
N PHE A 114 -5.14 5.34 5.53
CA PHE A 114 -3.87 6.02 5.79
C PHE A 114 -2.85 5.61 4.74
N GLN A 115 -2.33 6.57 4.00
CA GLN A 115 -1.31 6.31 2.98
C GLN A 115 0.09 6.48 3.57
N THR A 116 0.93 5.45 3.42
CA THR A 116 2.36 5.53 3.70
C THR A 116 3.05 6.21 2.54
N ILE A 117 3.78 7.29 2.79
CA ILE A 117 4.55 8.02 1.79
C ILE A 117 6.03 7.97 2.17
N ILE A 118 6.80 7.25 1.35
CA ILE A 118 8.26 7.17 1.47
C ILE A 118 8.84 8.22 0.52
N ALA A 119 9.12 9.40 1.03
CA ALA A 119 9.52 10.55 0.22
C ALA A 119 10.74 10.28 -0.68
N THR A 120 11.76 9.63 -0.15
CA THR A 120 12.96 9.26 -0.92
C THR A 120 12.63 8.30 -2.05
N LYS A 121 11.81 7.30 -1.82
CA LYS A 121 11.40 6.32 -2.82
C LYS A 121 10.65 7.00 -3.98
N TYR A 122 9.66 7.83 -3.68
CA TYR A 122 8.88 8.51 -4.71
C TYR A 122 9.68 9.56 -5.48
N LEU A 123 10.65 10.19 -4.84
CA LEU A 123 11.44 11.25 -5.46
C LEU A 123 12.69 10.73 -6.18
N ASP A 124 13.35 9.75 -5.62
CA ASP A 124 14.61 9.24 -6.16
C ASP A 124 14.39 8.06 -7.12
N ASP A 125 13.48 7.13 -6.78
CA ASP A 125 13.27 5.94 -7.60
C ASP A 125 12.14 6.10 -8.61
N PHE A 126 11.04 6.73 -8.25
CA PHE A 126 9.85 6.78 -9.08
C PHE A 126 9.71 8.07 -9.88
N ALA A 127 10.10 9.22 -9.33
CA ALA A 127 9.99 10.49 -10.06
C ALA A 127 10.88 10.52 -11.30
N GLU A 128 12.03 9.86 -11.29
CA GLU A 128 12.98 9.85 -12.39
C GLU A 128 12.89 8.58 -13.26
N LYS A 129 12.60 7.43 -12.65
CA LYS A 129 12.64 6.12 -13.31
C LYS A 129 11.26 5.57 -13.66
N ASP A 130 10.25 5.93 -12.89
CA ASP A 130 8.88 5.48 -13.09
C ASP A 130 7.89 6.63 -12.92
N PRO A 131 7.65 7.40 -13.98
CA PRO A 131 6.70 8.51 -13.98
C PRO A 131 5.27 8.08 -13.64
N PHE A 132 4.94 6.79 -13.80
CA PHE A 132 3.66 6.22 -13.46
C PHE A 132 3.31 6.40 -11.97
N PHE A 133 4.23 6.13 -11.07
CA PHE A 133 3.99 6.33 -9.64
C PHE A 133 3.83 7.80 -9.27
N THR A 134 4.59 8.66 -9.90
CA THR A 134 4.52 10.11 -9.66
C THR A 134 3.20 10.70 -10.13
N CYS A 135 2.69 10.27 -11.29
CA CYS A 135 1.40 10.73 -11.82
C CYS A 135 0.20 10.27 -10.98
N ASN A 136 0.38 9.25 -10.14
CA ASN A 136 -0.68 8.71 -9.28
C ASN A 136 -0.66 9.27 -7.84
N LEU A 137 0.35 10.03 -7.48
CA LEU A 137 0.28 10.84 -6.29
C LEU A 137 -0.77 11.93 -6.50
N GLN A 138 -1.55 12.21 -5.48
CA GLN A 138 -2.40 13.39 -5.52
C GLN A 138 -1.51 14.62 -5.71
N LYS A 139 -1.94 15.55 -6.55
CA LYS A 139 -1.17 16.73 -6.92
C LYS A 139 -0.64 17.50 -5.70
N GLU A 140 -1.45 17.61 -4.67
CA GLU A 140 -1.05 18.26 -3.42
C GLU A 140 0.05 17.50 -2.67
N GLN A 141 -0.02 16.18 -2.64
CA GLN A 141 0.99 15.32 -2.02
C GLN A 141 2.32 15.46 -2.76
N PHE A 142 2.29 15.40 -4.10
CA PHE A 142 3.49 15.58 -4.91
C PHE A 142 4.09 16.99 -4.72
N ASN A 143 3.27 18.03 -4.78
CA ASN A 143 3.72 19.40 -4.59
C ASN A 143 4.34 19.63 -3.20
N PHE A 144 3.80 18.97 -2.18
CA PHE A 144 4.36 19.02 -0.84
C PHE A 144 5.76 18.36 -0.80
N LEU A 145 5.89 17.16 -1.35
CA LEU A 145 7.15 16.43 -1.41
C LEU A 145 8.20 17.18 -2.27
N ALA A 146 7.78 17.72 -3.41
CA ALA A 146 8.65 18.49 -4.29
C ALA A 146 9.20 19.76 -3.61
N LYS A 147 8.40 20.43 -2.77
CA LYS A 147 8.86 21.58 -1.98
C LYS A 147 9.92 21.20 -0.95
N LEU A 148 9.83 19.99 -0.36
CA LEU A 148 10.80 19.53 0.63
C LEU A 148 12.18 19.19 0.02
N THR A 149 12.19 18.78 -1.25
CA THR A 149 13.39 18.21 -1.88
C THR A 149 13.83 18.96 -3.13
N ASP A 150 13.16 20.05 -3.49
CA ASP A 150 13.43 20.84 -4.70
C ASP A 150 13.28 20.03 -6.02
N LYS A 151 12.58 18.91 -5.98
CA LYS A 151 12.29 18.07 -7.15
C LYS A 151 11.08 18.60 -7.92
N LYS A 152 11.09 18.44 -9.24
CA LYS A 152 9.97 18.81 -10.12
C LYS A 152 9.11 17.60 -10.46
N MET A 153 7.83 17.85 -10.69
CA MET A 153 6.96 16.82 -11.28
C MET A 153 7.51 16.32 -12.61
N CYS A 154 7.22 15.08 -12.93
CA CYS A 154 7.53 14.48 -14.21
C CYS A 154 6.93 15.34 -15.36
N LYS A 155 7.73 15.58 -16.40
CA LYS A 155 7.33 16.47 -17.52
C LYS A 155 6.15 15.92 -18.33
N ASP A 156 6.01 14.61 -18.37
CA ASP A 156 5.01 13.92 -19.18
C ASP A 156 3.74 13.57 -18.36
N CYS A 157 3.66 14.06 -17.13
CA CYS A 157 2.46 13.85 -16.29
C CYS A 157 1.29 14.70 -16.84
N PRO A 158 0.12 14.11 -17.10
CA PRO A 158 -1.06 14.83 -17.57
C PRO A 158 -1.49 15.98 -16.68
N GLU A 159 -1.17 15.92 -15.39
CA GLU A 159 -1.47 16.99 -14.43
C GLU A 159 -0.51 18.19 -14.49
N ASN A 160 0.53 18.11 -15.32
CA ASN A 160 1.47 19.21 -15.56
C ASN A 160 0.99 20.17 -16.66
N THR A 161 -0.10 19.84 -17.31
CA THR A 161 -0.78 20.68 -18.29
C THR A 161 -1.97 21.32 -17.64
#